data_794d17d6802642c5d27b77faf6d31a32
#
_entry.id   794d17d6802642c5d27b77faf6d31a32
#
_cell.length_a   1.000
_cell.length_b   1.000
_cell.length_c   1.000
_cell.angle_alpha   90.00
_cell.angle_beta   90.00
_cell.angle_gamma   90.00
#
_symmetry.space_group_name_H-M   'P 1'
#
loop_
_entity.id
_entity.type
_entity.pdbx_description
1 polymer ?
#
loop_
_entity_poly.entity_id
_entity_poly.type
_entity_poly.pdbx_seq_one_letter_code
_entity_poly.pdbx_strand_id
1 'polypeptide(L)'
;MADHWIENHKRDSWRRQAKASGYRARSAFKLKQIQERFNLIREGDVILDVGCHPGGWAQVGMELVGESGFVLGVDLEPCQPVEGALLLTGDITDPHTQERMLAELKGRPLNSIVSDISPNITGKWDMDQAVAMTLVAQVFDFSLPLLCKGGSFVTKLFQGVGVEELIVAVKPYFSDVRRFAPHATRNSSSEVYLICRNFMPWKAKNFSILDSYEAALNLKLGGDDVDEGPEIIKSSFSVRRKKAE
;
A
#
# COMPACT_ATOMS: atom_id res chain seq x y z
N MET A 1 -30.74 -7.57 -12.15
CA MET A 1 -30.31 -9.00 -12.22
C MET A 1 -29.22 -9.24 -13.26
N ALA A 2 -29.25 -8.60 -14.43
CA ALA A 2 -28.21 -8.73 -15.45
C ALA A 2 -26.81 -8.22 -14.99
N ASP A 3 -26.76 -7.10 -14.24
CA ASP A 3 -25.52 -6.50 -13.80
C ASP A 3 -24.73 -7.39 -12.81
N HIS A 4 -25.43 -8.08 -11.92
CA HIS A 4 -24.81 -8.99 -10.96
C HIS A 4 -24.22 -10.26 -11.63
N TRP A 5 -24.83 -10.73 -12.71
CA TRP A 5 -24.32 -11.85 -13.50
C TRP A 5 -23.07 -11.45 -14.30
N ILE A 6 -23.06 -10.26 -14.91
CA ILE A 6 -21.91 -9.71 -15.64
C ILE A 6 -20.72 -9.47 -14.68
N GLU A 7 -20.98 -8.97 -13.47
CA GLU A 7 -19.97 -8.78 -12.43
C GLU A 7 -19.35 -10.10 -11.97
N ASN A 8 -20.16 -11.12 -11.72
CA ASN A 8 -19.65 -12.45 -11.36
C ASN A 8 -18.86 -13.11 -12.49
N HIS A 9 -19.24 -12.88 -13.74
CA HIS A 9 -18.51 -13.40 -14.92
C HIS A 9 -17.15 -12.71 -15.11
N LYS A 10 -17.07 -11.37 -14.91
CA LYS A 10 -15.78 -10.63 -14.92
C LYS A 10 -14.88 -11.07 -13.76
N ARG A 11 -15.43 -11.26 -12.57
CA ARG A 11 -14.72 -11.81 -11.41
C ARG A 11 -14.01 -13.14 -11.72
N ASP A 12 -14.72 -13.99 -12.40
CA ASP A 12 -14.25 -15.32 -12.77
C ASP A 12 -13.18 -15.27 -13.88
N SER A 13 -13.25 -14.28 -14.77
CA SER A 13 -12.28 -14.09 -15.86
C SER A 13 -10.88 -13.72 -15.34
N TRP A 14 -10.75 -12.73 -14.45
CA TRP A 14 -9.45 -12.33 -13.89
C TRP A 14 -8.82 -13.42 -13.02
N ARG A 15 -9.62 -14.18 -12.27
CA ARG A 15 -9.14 -15.33 -11.50
C ARG A 15 -8.65 -16.47 -12.41
N ARG A 16 -9.41 -16.77 -13.46
CA ARG A 16 -9.01 -17.78 -14.46
C ARG A 16 -7.74 -17.36 -15.19
N GLN A 17 -7.68 -16.08 -15.59
CA GLN A 17 -6.50 -15.52 -16.26
C GLN A 17 -5.27 -15.55 -15.35
N ALA A 18 -5.39 -15.18 -14.05
CA ALA A 18 -4.30 -15.25 -13.10
C ALA A 18 -3.77 -16.69 -13.00
N LYS A 19 -4.66 -17.68 -12.82
CA LYS A 19 -4.28 -19.10 -12.77
C LYS A 19 -3.62 -19.57 -14.08
N ALA A 20 -4.14 -19.17 -15.24
CA ALA A 20 -3.57 -19.51 -16.54
C ALA A 20 -2.19 -18.87 -16.78
N SER A 21 -1.96 -17.68 -16.24
CA SER A 21 -0.68 -16.95 -16.34
C SER A 21 0.30 -17.25 -15.20
N GLY A 22 -0.01 -18.20 -14.31
CA GLY A 22 0.86 -18.57 -13.18
C GLY A 22 0.88 -17.59 -12.01
N TYR A 23 0.01 -16.56 -12.01
CA TYR A 23 -0.08 -15.63 -10.89
C TYR A 23 -0.89 -16.19 -9.73
N ARG A 24 -0.41 -15.93 -8.51
CA ARG A 24 -1.04 -16.38 -7.26
C ARG A 24 -2.37 -15.70 -6.97
N ALA A 25 -2.50 -14.45 -7.42
CA ALA A 25 -3.69 -13.65 -7.21
C ALA A 25 -4.02 -12.78 -8.42
N ARG A 26 -5.31 -12.50 -8.59
CA ARG A 26 -5.77 -11.56 -9.64
C ARG A 26 -5.28 -10.13 -9.42
N SER A 27 -4.86 -9.78 -8.18
CA SER A 27 -4.26 -8.48 -7.87
C SER A 27 -2.98 -8.22 -8.67
N ALA A 28 -2.26 -9.23 -9.16
CA ALA A 28 -1.15 -9.10 -10.08
C ALA A 28 -1.50 -8.22 -11.30
N PHE A 29 -2.70 -8.37 -11.85
CA PHE A 29 -3.15 -7.56 -12.98
C PHE A 29 -3.39 -6.08 -12.63
N LYS A 30 -3.66 -5.77 -11.36
CA LYS A 30 -3.75 -4.37 -10.93
C LYS A 30 -2.39 -3.68 -11.07
N LEU A 31 -1.31 -4.30 -10.57
CA LEU A 31 0.03 -3.77 -10.70
C LEU A 31 0.46 -3.70 -12.19
N LYS A 32 0.14 -4.72 -12.99
CA LYS A 32 0.43 -4.69 -14.45
C LYS A 32 -0.25 -3.51 -15.15
N GLN A 33 -1.52 -3.24 -14.87
CA GLN A 33 -2.25 -2.10 -15.44
C GLN A 33 -1.73 -0.74 -14.94
N ILE A 34 -1.31 -0.66 -13.66
CA ILE A 34 -0.64 0.51 -13.12
C ILE A 34 0.70 0.71 -13.83
N GLN A 35 1.49 -0.33 -14.00
CA GLN A 35 2.77 -0.28 -14.70
C GLN A 35 2.60 0.13 -16.16
N GLU A 36 1.67 -0.47 -16.89
CA GLU A 36 1.36 -0.12 -18.27
C GLU A 36 1.00 1.37 -18.43
N ARG A 37 0.23 1.90 -17.49
CA ARG A 37 -0.25 3.29 -17.54
C ARG A 37 0.80 4.31 -17.13
N PHE A 38 1.65 4.00 -16.14
CA PHE A 38 2.50 5.00 -15.49
C PHE A 38 4.00 4.72 -15.61
N ASN A 39 4.40 3.51 -16.02
CA ASN A 39 5.81 3.10 -16.21
C ASN A 39 6.70 3.42 -14.98
N LEU A 40 6.32 2.89 -13.82
CA LEU A 40 6.90 3.23 -12.52
C LEU A 40 8.15 2.41 -12.20
N ILE A 41 8.17 1.16 -12.63
CA ILE A 41 9.17 0.15 -12.31
C ILE A 41 9.98 -0.14 -13.56
N ARG A 42 11.30 -0.22 -13.40
CA ARG A 42 12.25 -0.47 -14.51
C ARG A 42 13.16 -1.65 -14.18
N GLU A 43 13.79 -2.19 -15.19
CA GLU A 43 14.84 -3.18 -15.03
C GLU A 43 15.96 -2.66 -14.10
N GLY A 44 16.42 -3.50 -13.18
CA GLY A 44 17.43 -3.15 -12.19
C GLY A 44 16.92 -2.41 -10.94
N ASP A 45 15.64 -2.04 -10.89
CA ASP A 45 15.07 -1.31 -9.73
C ASP A 45 15.07 -2.17 -8.46
N VAL A 46 15.12 -1.48 -7.32
CA VAL A 46 14.88 -2.04 -5.99
C VAL A 46 13.47 -1.64 -5.56
N ILE A 47 12.62 -2.65 -5.30
CA ILE A 47 11.19 -2.46 -4.98
C ILE A 47 10.91 -2.94 -3.56
N LEU A 48 10.06 -2.21 -2.85
CA LEU A 48 9.39 -2.67 -1.64
C LEU A 48 7.92 -2.96 -1.96
N ASP A 49 7.48 -4.20 -1.69
CA ASP A 49 6.07 -4.67 -1.80
C ASP A 49 5.47 -4.81 -0.40
N VAL A 50 4.59 -3.88 -0.01
CA VAL A 50 3.93 -3.84 1.30
C VAL A 50 2.53 -4.43 1.20
N GLY A 51 2.26 -5.47 2.02
CA GLY A 51 1.06 -6.28 1.88
C GLY A 51 1.23 -7.30 0.75
N CYS A 52 2.40 -7.96 0.71
CA CYS A 52 2.80 -8.79 -0.41
C CYS A 52 2.03 -10.11 -0.52
N HIS A 53 1.34 -10.57 0.54
CA HIS A 53 0.58 -11.83 0.50
C HIS A 53 -0.54 -11.79 -0.57
N PRO A 54 -0.72 -12.84 -1.37
CA PRO A 54 -0.02 -14.13 -1.44
C PRO A 54 1.20 -14.14 -2.38
N GLY A 55 1.73 -12.99 -2.81
CA GLY A 55 2.93 -12.88 -3.65
C GLY A 55 2.66 -12.48 -5.09
N GLY A 56 1.44 -12.09 -5.45
CA GLY A 56 1.10 -11.73 -6.83
C GLY A 56 1.80 -10.46 -7.31
N TRP A 57 1.96 -9.46 -6.45
CA TRP A 57 2.68 -8.22 -6.78
C TRP A 57 4.20 -8.46 -6.79
N ALA A 58 4.72 -9.26 -5.85
CA ALA A 58 6.11 -9.67 -5.88
C ALA A 58 6.50 -10.42 -7.17
N GLN A 59 5.61 -11.30 -7.70
CA GLN A 59 5.83 -11.96 -9.00
C GLN A 59 5.95 -10.93 -10.14
N VAL A 60 5.00 -10.00 -10.23
CA VAL A 60 5.04 -8.93 -11.24
C VAL A 60 6.26 -8.02 -11.04
N GLY A 61 6.60 -7.71 -9.78
CA GLY A 61 7.79 -6.93 -9.44
C GLY A 61 9.05 -7.58 -10.01
N MET A 62 9.27 -8.88 -9.77
CA MET A 62 10.42 -9.61 -10.31
C MET A 62 10.44 -9.66 -11.84
N GLU A 63 9.28 -9.84 -12.50
CA GLU A 63 9.19 -9.76 -13.96
C GLU A 63 9.67 -8.42 -14.50
N LEU A 64 9.40 -7.32 -13.78
CA LEU A 64 9.71 -5.96 -14.22
C LEU A 64 11.15 -5.55 -13.91
N VAL A 65 11.67 -5.94 -12.75
CA VAL A 65 13.04 -5.55 -12.36
C VAL A 65 14.11 -6.46 -12.95
N GLY A 66 13.75 -7.67 -13.36
CA GLY A 66 14.67 -8.65 -13.93
C GLY A 66 15.74 -9.14 -12.94
N GLU A 67 16.75 -9.84 -13.44
CA GLU A 67 17.80 -10.46 -12.64
C GLU A 67 18.70 -9.45 -11.91
N SER A 68 18.85 -8.25 -12.44
CA SER A 68 19.66 -7.19 -11.84
C SER A 68 18.95 -6.38 -10.76
N GLY A 69 17.62 -6.53 -10.64
CA GLY A 69 16.80 -5.84 -9.67
C GLY A 69 16.63 -6.60 -8.35
N PHE A 70 15.83 -6.03 -7.46
CA PHE A 70 15.55 -6.65 -6.17
C PHE A 70 14.13 -6.31 -5.71
N VAL A 71 13.41 -7.32 -5.24
CA VAL A 71 12.08 -7.16 -4.63
C VAL A 71 12.14 -7.63 -3.19
N LEU A 72 11.87 -6.71 -2.26
CA LEU A 72 11.64 -6.99 -0.86
C LEU A 72 10.14 -6.90 -0.58
N GLY A 73 9.52 -7.99 -0.13
CA GLY A 73 8.12 -8.00 0.28
C GLY A 73 7.97 -8.12 1.79
N VAL A 74 6.92 -7.53 2.35
CA VAL A 74 6.54 -7.68 3.76
C VAL A 74 5.02 -7.85 3.89
N ASP A 75 4.60 -8.81 4.72
CA ASP A 75 3.18 -9.05 5.05
C ASP A 75 3.06 -9.70 6.43
N LEU A 76 1.93 -9.52 7.09
CA LEU A 76 1.59 -10.24 8.34
C LEU A 76 1.45 -11.74 8.11
N GLU A 77 0.94 -12.12 6.93
CA GLU A 77 0.75 -13.51 6.53
C GLU A 77 1.98 -14.04 5.77
N PRO A 78 2.42 -15.26 6.04
CA PRO A 78 3.56 -15.84 5.36
C PRO A 78 3.26 -16.07 3.87
N CYS A 79 4.16 -15.63 3.01
CA CYS A 79 4.10 -15.87 1.58
C CYS A 79 4.91 -17.12 1.18
N GLN A 80 4.39 -17.88 0.23
CA GLN A 80 5.22 -18.87 -0.45
C GLN A 80 6.38 -18.15 -1.19
N PRO A 81 7.57 -18.77 -1.30
CA PRO A 81 8.70 -18.14 -1.97
C PRO A 81 8.38 -17.72 -3.41
N VAL A 82 8.77 -16.54 -3.81
CA VAL A 82 8.79 -16.06 -5.20
C VAL A 82 10.25 -16.03 -5.62
N GLU A 83 10.54 -16.65 -6.75
CA GLU A 83 11.91 -16.74 -7.27
C GLU A 83 12.52 -15.33 -7.45
N GLY A 84 13.71 -15.12 -6.90
CA GLY A 84 14.43 -13.86 -6.93
C GLY A 84 13.96 -12.81 -5.91
N ALA A 85 12.77 -12.94 -5.31
CA ALA A 85 12.27 -12.02 -4.30
C ALA A 85 12.57 -12.50 -2.88
N LEU A 86 12.78 -11.56 -1.96
CA LEU A 86 12.86 -11.81 -0.53
C LEU A 86 11.57 -11.37 0.14
N LEU A 87 10.83 -12.30 0.73
CA LEU A 87 9.54 -12.04 1.36
C LEU A 87 9.64 -12.28 2.87
N LEU A 88 9.37 -11.23 3.65
CA LEU A 88 9.43 -11.25 5.10
C LEU A 88 8.02 -11.35 5.69
N THR A 89 7.87 -12.16 6.73
CA THR A 89 6.66 -12.13 7.56
C THR A 89 6.88 -11.20 8.73
N GLY A 90 5.98 -10.23 8.90
CA GLY A 90 6.04 -9.25 9.97
C GLY A 90 5.09 -8.07 9.75
N ASP A 91 4.89 -7.29 10.80
CA ASP A 91 4.12 -6.05 10.75
C ASP A 91 5.05 -4.91 10.30
N ILE A 92 4.68 -4.22 9.22
CA ILE A 92 5.44 -3.06 8.70
C ILE A 92 5.53 -1.92 9.73
N THR A 93 4.60 -1.84 10.68
CA THR A 93 4.59 -0.83 11.73
C THR A 93 5.45 -1.21 12.95
N ASP A 94 5.90 -2.46 13.03
CA ASP A 94 6.73 -2.95 14.11
C ASP A 94 8.21 -2.61 13.89
N PRO A 95 8.90 -1.94 14.84
CA PRO A 95 10.30 -1.57 14.72
C PRO A 95 11.24 -2.75 14.41
N HIS A 96 11.00 -3.93 15.00
CA HIS A 96 11.83 -5.10 14.73
C HIS A 96 11.69 -5.60 13.29
N THR A 97 10.47 -5.56 12.73
CA THR A 97 10.25 -5.86 11.31
C THR A 97 10.97 -4.85 10.43
N GLN A 98 10.89 -3.56 10.77
CA GLN A 98 11.57 -2.48 10.05
C GLN A 98 13.09 -2.65 10.06
N GLU A 99 13.69 -2.98 11.21
CA GLU A 99 15.13 -3.29 11.33
C GLU A 99 15.55 -4.45 10.43
N ARG A 100 14.75 -5.53 10.38
CA ARG A 100 15.01 -6.66 9.48
C ARG A 100 14.96 -6.23 8.02
N MET A 101 13.97 -5.42 7.63
CA MET A 101 13.85 -4.89 6.26
C MET A 101 15.07 -4.04 5.89
N LEU A 102 15.52 -3.14 6.79
CA LEU A 102 16.70 -2.32 6.58
C LEU A 102 17.97 -3.16 6.43
N ALA A 103 18.12 -4.22 7.23
CA ALA A 103 19.24 -5.15 7.12
C ALA A 103 19.27 -5.86 5.75
N GLU A 104 18.12 -6.26 5.22
CA GLU A 104 18.01 -6.92 3.91
C GLU A 104 18.20 -5.94 2.73
N LEU A 105 17.78 -4.71 2.88
CA LEU A 105 18.06 -3.66 1.89
C LEU A 105 19.55 -3.36 1.77
N LYS A 106 20.36 -3.56 2.82
CA LYS A 106 21.82 -3.34 2.82
C LYS A 106 22.24 -1.95 2.32
N GLY A 107 21.45 -0.93 2.67
CA GLY A 107 21.65 0.45 2.26
C GLY A 107 21.27 0.76 0.81
N ARG A 108 20.70 -0.18 0.05
CA ARG A 108 20.17 0.08 -1.28
C ARG A 108 18.95 1.01 -1.17
N PRO A 109 18.92 2.14 -1.90
CA PRO A 109 17.74 2.98 -1.94
C PRO A 109 16.61 2.28 -2.71
N LEU A 110 15.38 2.53 -2.33
CA LEU A 110 14.20 2.06 -3.05
C LEU A 110 13.96 2.94 -4.30
N ASN A 111 13.68 2.32 -5.44
CA ASN A 111 13.23 3.02 -6.65
C ASN A 111 11.72 3.14 -6.67
N SER A 112 11.02 2.11 -6.20
CA SER A 112 9.57 2.09 -6.14
C SER A 112 9.08 1.39 -4.87
N ILE A 113 8.01 1.93 -4.30
CA ILE A 113 7.25 1.31 -3.22
C ILE A 113 5.87 1.01 -3.77
N VAL A 114 5.43 -0.22 -3.66
CA VAL A 114 4.09 -0.66 -4.06
C VAL A 114 3.39 -1.27 -2.87
N SER A 115 2.12 -0.91 -2.65
CA SER A 115 1.37 -1.34 -1.48
C SER A 115 -0.06 -1.71 -1.84
N ASP A 116 -0.41 -2.98 -1.68
CA ASP A 116 -1.79 -3.47 -1.73
C ASP A 116 -2.32 -3.80 -0.32
N ILE A 117 -1.70 -3.18 0.71
CA ILE A 117 -2.01 -3.42 2.13
C ILE A 117 -3.46 -3.08 2.45
N SER A 118 -4.05 -3.86 3.33
CA SER A 118 -5.40 -3.62 3.86
C SER A 118 -5.43 -4.02 5.32
N PRO A 119 -5.98 -3.19 6.22
CA PRO A 119 -6.20 -3.62 7.59
C PRO A 119 -7.27 -4.70 7.65
N ASN A 120 -7.36 -5.36 8.80
CA ASN A 120 -8.48 -6.27 9.08
C ASN A 120 -9.78 -5.46 9.15
N ILE A 121 -10.73 -5.79 8.27
CA ILE A 121 -12.02 -5.12 8.18
C ILE A 121 -12.96 -5.64 9.28
N THR A 122 -13.48 -4.73 10.10
CA THR A 122 -14.43 -5.05 11.19
C THR A 122 -15.88 -5.02 10.72
N GLY A 123 -16.15 -4.41 9.56
CA GLY A 123 -17.47 -4.14 9.01
C GLY A 123 -18.08 -2.80 9.46
N LYS A 124 -17.39 -2.04 10.29
CA LYS A 124 -17.75 -0.67 10.66
C LYS A 124 -17.01 0.30 9.76
N TRP A 125 -17.66 0.73 8.70
CA TRP A 125 -17.04 1.46 7.60
C TRP A 125 -16.15 2.64 8.04
N ASP A 126 -16.63 3.52 8.91
CA ASP A 126 -15.88 4.72 9.31
C ASP A 126 -14.63 4.36 10.12
N MET A 127 -14.72 3.35 10.99
CA MET A 127 -13.56 2.86 11.75
C MET A 127 -12.54 2.16 10.84
N ASP A 128 -13.03 1.31 9.93
CA ASP A 128 -12.18 0.58 9.00
C ASP A 128 -11.44 1.56 8.06
N GLN A 129 -12.13 2.63 7.64
CA GLN A 129 -11.56 3.69 6.82
C GLN A 129 -10.45 4.46 7.58
N ALA A 130 -10.70 4.88 8.81
CA ALA A 130 -9.72 5.60 9.62
C ALA A 130 -8.47 4.74 9.86
N VAL A 131 -8.64 3.48 10.23
CA VAL A 131 -7.53 2.52 10.44
C VAL A 131 -6.74 2.33 9.14
N ALA A 132 -7.43 2.21 8.01
CA ALA A 132 -6.75 2.05 6.71
C ALA A 132 -5.90 3.28 6.34
N MET A 133 -6.41 4.49 6.56
CA MET A 133 -5.68 5.73 6.25
C MET A 133 -4.47 5.91 7.18
N THR A 134 -4.63 5.66 8.48
CA THR A 134 -3.53 5.68 9.45
C THR A 134 -2.43 4.69 9.07
N LEU A 135 -2.80 3.45 8.72
CA LEU A 135 -1.84 2.44 8.28
C LEU A 135 -1.06 2.88 7.03
N VAL A 136 -1.75 3.45 6.05
CA VAL A 136 -1.10 3.98 4.83
C VAL A 136 -0.15 5.13 5.17
N ALA A 137 -0.53 6.06 6.06
CA ALA A 137 0.33 7.16 6.49
C ALA A 137 1.60 6.63 7.20
N GLN A 138 1.48 5.61 8.05
CA GLN A 138 2.62 4.95 8.71
C GLN A 138 3.55 4.26 7.70
N VAL A 139 3.00 3.63 6.66
CA VAL A 139 3.80 3.04 5.57
C VAL A 139 4.59 4.14 4.83
N PHE A 140 3.98 5.30 4.58
CA PHE A 140 4.70 6.46 4.04
C PHE A 140 5.84 6.90 4.96
N ASP A 141 5.58 7.08 6.26
CA ASP A 141 6.56 7.57 7.23
C ASP A 141 7.80 6.67 7.31
N PHE A 142 7.59 5.35 7.33
CA PHE A 142 8.71 4.41 7.32
C PHE A 142 9.47 4.40 5.99
N SER A 143 8.76 4.39 4.87
CA SER A 143 9.36 4.02 3.58
C SER A 143 9.86 5.21 2.76
N LEU A 144 9.30 6.42 2.93
CA LEU A 144 9.76 7.60 2.18
C LEU A 144 11.24 7.96 2.40
N PRO A 145 11.81 7.86 3.63
CA PRO A 145 13.24 8.09 3.84
C PRO A 145 14.14 7.12 3.06
N LEU A 146 13.61 5.96 2.65
CA LEU A 146 14.33 4.94 1.90
C LEU A 146 14.19 5.13 0.39
N LEU A 147 13.25 5.97 -0.06
CA LEU A 147 12.96 6.17 -1.47
C LEU A 147 14.00 7.10 -2.11
N CYS A 148 14.54 6.70 -3.26
CA CYS A 148 15.49 7.52 -4.02
C CYS A 148 14.80 8.76 -4.61
N LYS A 149 15.60 9.81 -4.91
CA LYS A 149 15.13 10.96 -5.69
C LYS A 149 14.53 10.48 -7.03
N GLY A 150 13.35 10.97 -7.35
CA GLY A 150 12.62 10.60 -8.57
C GLY A 150 11.85 9.28 -8.46
N GLY A 151 11.96 8.58 -7.34
CA GLY A 151 11.25 7.34 -7.07
C GLY A 151 9.74 7.48 -7.02
N SER A 152 9.03 6.36 -6.98
CA SER A 152 7.57 6.30 -7.01
C SER A 152 6.99 5.57 -5.81
N PHE A 153 5.76 5.94 -5.43
CA PHE A 153 4.99 5.28 -4.39
C PHE A 153 3.58 5.00 -4.92
N VAL A 154 3.16 3.75 -4.81
CA VAL A 154 1.81 3.31 -5.16
C VAL A 154 1.16 2.68 -3.96
N THR A 155 -0.03 3.13 -3.59
CA THR A 155 -0.76 2.50 -2.48
C THR A 155 -2.25 2.41 -2.77
N LYS A 156 -2.84 1.31 -2.30
CA LYS A 156 -4.29 1.15 -2.31
C LYS A 156 -4.93 2.05 -1.27
N LEU A 157 -6.02 2.69 -1.66
CA LEU A 157 -6.93 3.43 -0.79
C LEU A 157 -8.35 2.93 -1.00
N PHE A 158 -9.19 3.10 0.02
CA PHE A 158 -10.65 2.99 -0.12
C PHE A 158 -11.21 4.41 -0.20
N GLN A 159 -12.07 4.68 -1.18
CA GLN A 159 -12.70 6.00 -1.31
C GLN A 159 -13.58 6.27 -0.09
N GLY A 160 -13.39 7.42 0.56
CA GLY A 160 -14.08 7.78 1.78
C GLY A 160 -13.42 8.96 2.51
N VAL A 161 -13.77 9.12 3.76
CA VAL A 161 -13.22 10.16 4.65
C VAL A 161 -11.72 9.96 4.83
N GLY A 162 -10.94 11.05 4.83
CA GLY A 162 -9.50 11.03 5.06
C GLY A 162 -8.64 10.90 3.79
N VAL A 163 -9.22 10.53 2.63
CA VAL A 163 -8.45 10.35 1.39
C VAL A 163 -7.87 11.67 0.87
N GLU A 164 -8.66 12.74 0.89
CA GLU A 164 -8.20 14.07 0.44
C GLU A 164 -7.13 14.62 1.38
N GLU A 165 -7.31 14.42 2.68
CA GLU A 165 -6.38 14.84 3.72
C GLU A 165 -5.03 14.13 3.58
N LEU A 166 -5.04 12.82 3.30
CA LEU A 166 -3.83 12.06 3.00
C LEU A 166 -3.15 12.57 1.71
N ILE A 167 -3.93 12.86 0.66
CA ILE A 167 -3.38 13.41 -0.58
C ILE A 167 -2.73 14.78 -0.33
N VAL A 168 -3.35 15.64 0.49
CA VAL A 168 -2.78 16.93 0.89
C VAL A 168 -1.46 16.72 1.64
N ALA A 169 -1.39 15.76 2.55
CA ALA A 169 -0.18 15.44 3.31
C ALA A 169 0.98 14.95 2.43
N VAL A 170 0.72 14.09 1.43
CA VAL A 170 1.78 13.51 0.59
C VAL A 170 2.16 14.36 -0.62
N LYS A 171 1.23 15.18 -1.15
CA LYS A 171 1.42 15.98 -2.36
C LYS A 171 2.67 16.88 -2.36
N PRO A 172 3.11 17.49 -1.24
CA PRO A 172 4.33 18.29 -1.21
C PRO A 172 5.62 17.54 -1.58
N TYR A 173 5.63 16.23 -1.40
CA TYR A 173 6.84 15.40 -1.56
C TYR A 173 6.98 14.76 -2.94
N PHE A 174 5.96 14.85 -3.79
CA PHE A 174 5.96 14.31 -5.14
C PHE A 174 5.56 15.36 -6.16
N SER A 175 6.16 15.34 -7.34
CA SER A 175 5.80 16.30 -8.39
C SER A 175 4.51 15.93 -9.12
N ASP A 176 4.09 14.67 -9.05
CA ASP A 176 2.88 14.16 -9.68
C ASP A 176 2.18 13.16 -8.74
N VAL A 177 0.94 13.49 -8.38
CA VAL A 177 0.10 12.67 -7.50
C VAL A 177 -1.26 12.49 -8.18
N ARG A 178 -1.64 11.24 -8.46
CA ARG A 178 -2.86 10.89 -9.19
C ARG A 178 -3.59 9.73 -8.53
N ARG A 179 -4.90 9.67 -8.75
CA ARG A 179 -5.70 8.48 -8.46
C ARG A 179 -5.91 7.67 -9.74
N PHE A 180 -5.90 6.36 -9.59
CA PHE A 180 -6.15 5.43 -10.68
C PHE A 180 -6.90 4.20 -10.18
N ALA A 181 -7.94 3.81 -10.89
CA ALA A 181 -8.70 2.59 -10.64
C ALA A 181 -8.41 1.57 -11.75
N PRO A 182 -7.59 0.53 -11.50
CA PRO A 182 -7.33 -0.51 -12.48
C PRO A 182 -8.62 -1.27 -12.84
N HIS A 183 -8.77 -1.67 -14.10
CA HIS A 183 -9.92 -2.47 -14.55
C HIS A 183 -10.02 -3.84 -13.86
N ALA A 184 -8.89 -4.35 -13.34
CA ALA A 184 -8.86 -5.56 -12.52
C ALA A 184 -9.47 -5.36 -11.12
N THR A 185 -9.81 -4.12 -10.72
CA THR A 185 -10.58 -3.83 -9.51
C THR A 185 -12.03 -4.29 -9.68
N ARG A 186 -12.67 -4.75 -8.60
CA ARG A 186 -14.09 -5.11 -8.63
C ARG A 186 -14.95 -3.86 -8.79
N ASN A 187 -15.99 -3.93 -9.61
CA ASN A 187 -16.93 -2.80 -9.80
C ASN A 187 -17.65 -2.41 -8.49
N SER A 188 -17.83 -3.38 -7.56
CA SER A 188 -18.42 -3.17 -6.24
C SER A 188 -17.42 -2.67 -5.19
N SER A 189 -16.13 -2.50 -5.55
CA SER A 189 -15.11 -2.07 -4.62
C SER A 189 -14.89 -0.56 -4.72
N SER A 190 -14.80 0.09 -3.57
CA SER A 190 -14.39 1.49 -3.47
C SER A 190 -12.86 1.68 -3.58
N GLU A 191 -12.11 0.62 -3.96
CA GLU A 191 -10.66 0.66 -4.10
C GLU A 191 -10.21 1.60 -5.21
N VAL A 192 -9.24 2.43 -4.91
CA VAL A 192 -8.49 3.28 -5.83
C VAL A 192 -7.03 3.23 -5.44
N TYR A 193 -6.13 3.43 -6.40
CA TYR A 193 -4.70 3.51 -6.11
C TYR A 193 -4.24 4.96 -6.18
N LEU A 194 -3.51 5.39 -5.16
CA LEU A 194 -2.77 6.65 -5.17
C LEU A 194 -1.43 6.39 -5.82
N ILE A 195 -1.14 7.12 -6.90
CA ILE A 195 0.08 7.03 -7.67
C ILE A 195 0.87 8.31 -7.44
N CYS A 196 1.98 8.20 -6.71
CA CYS A 196 2.89 9.29 -6.41
C CYS A 196 4.19 9.10 -7.18
N ARG A 197 4.61 10.09 -7.98
CA ARG A 197 5.79 10.00 -8.84
C ARG A 197 6.75 11.16 -8.63
N ASN A 198 8.01 10.89 -8.95
CA ASN A 198 9.10 11.87 -8.88
C ASN A 198 9.26 12.43 -7.45
N PHE A 199 9.60 11.56 -6.51
CA PHE A 199 9.89 11.92 -5.14
C PHE A 199 10.98 12.99 -5.02
N MET A 200 10.74 13.97 -4.13
CA MET A 200 11.60 15.15 -3.89
C MET A 200 12.15 15.11 -2.46
N PRO A 201 13.27 14.40 -2.20
CA PRO A 201 13.78 14.15 -0.84
C PRO A 201 14.14 15.40 -0.05
N TRP A 202 14.46 16.52 -0.72
CA TRP A 202 14.78 17.80 -0.03
C TRP A 202 13.62 18.42 0.71
N LYS A 203 12.38 17.98 0.43
CA LYS A 203 11.17 18.40 1.15
C LYS A 203 10.81 17.47 2.31
N ALA A 204 11.51 16.34 2.43
CA ALA A 204 11.19 15.27 3.37
C ALA A 204 12.08 15.30 4.63
N LYS A 205 12.70 16.42 4.97
CA LYS A 205 13.50 16.53 6.21
C LYS A 205 12.58 16.80 7.40
N ASN A 206 12.65 15.91 8.41
CA ASN A 206 11.91 16.03 9.68
C ASN A 206 10.38 16.16 9.49
N PHE A 207 9.79 15.28 8.70
CA PHE A 207 8.35 15.24 8.47
C PHE A 207 7.75 13.93 8.98
N SER A 208 6.46 13.99 9.30
CA SER A 208 5.58 12.84 9.45
C SER A 208 4.37 13.05 8.54
N ILE A 209 4.10 12.08 7.67
CA ILE A 209 2.86 12.07 6.87
C ILE A 209 1.67 11.84 7.79
N LEU A 210 1.84 11.01 8.82
CA LEU A 210 0.81 10.74 9.81
C LEU A 210 0.41 12.03 10.53
N ASP A 211 1.36 12.79 11.09
CA ASP A 211 1.07 14.07 11.77
C ASP A 211 0.41 15.08 10.81
N SER A 212 0.91 15.15 9.57
CA SER A 212 0.36 16.04 8.54
C SER A 212 -1.06 15.65 8.15
N TYR A 213 -1.34 14.37 8.05
CA TYR A 213 -2.65 13.80 7.77
C TYR A 213 -3.63 14.10 8.91
N GLU A 214 -3.22 13.83 10.17
CA GLU A 214 -4.03 14.08 11.36
C GLU A 214 -4.34 15.59 11.51
N ALA A 215 -3.36 16.46 11.27
CA ALA A 215 -3.58 17.90 11.28
C ALA A 215 -4.59 18.35 10.21
N ALA A 216 -4.49 17.80 8.98
CA ALA A 216 -5.43 18.12 7.91
C ALA A 216 -6.85 17.61 8.21
N LEU A 217 -6.97 16.44 8.83
CA LEU A 217 -8.24 15.84 9.23
C LEU A 217 -8.90 16.68 10.35
N ASN A 218 -8.14 17.08 11.37
CA ASN A 218 -8.63 17.90 12.47
C ASN A 218 -9.10 19.29 12.01
N LEU A 219 -8.41 19.91 11.06
CA LEU A 219 -8.84 21.18 10.47
C LEU A 219 -10.20 21.06 9.75
N LYS A 220 -10.47 19.92 9.13
CA LYS A 220 -11.75 19.68 8.47
C LYS A 220 -12.89 19.41 9.45
N LEU A 221 -12.62 18.65 10.51
CA LEU A 221 -13.62 18.30 11.53
C LEU A 221 -13.87 19.45 12.51
N GLY A 222 -12.90 20.34 12.75
CA GLY A 222 -12.99 21.49 13.66
C GLY A 222 -13.63 22.75 13.05
N GLY A 223 -14.06 22.72 11.78
CA GLY A 223 -14.79 23.80 11.12
C GLY A 223 -16.26 23.91 11.50
N ASP A 224 -16.84 22.88 12.13
CA ASP A 224 -18.20 22.86 12.63
C ASP A 224 -18.16 22.62 14.16
N ASP A 225 -18.38 23.68 14.93
CA ASP A 225 -18.66 23.75 16.37
C ASP A 225 -17.96 22.76 17.34
N VAL A 226 -17.23 23.36 18.28
CA VAL A 226 -16.66 22.75 19.48
C VAL A 226 -17.74 22.06 20.30
N ASP A 227 -17.83 20.73 20.18
CA ASP A 227 -18.39 19.89 21.23
C ASP A 227 -17.38 18.78 21.54
N GLU A 228 -17.07 18.60 22.82
CA GLU A 228 -16.00 17.71 23.29
C GLU A 228 -16.24 16.28 22.84
N GLY A 229 -15.59 15.89 21.75
CA GLY A 229 -15.59 14.53 21.23
C GLY A 229 -14.60 13.61 21.98
N PRO A 230 -14.81 12.31 21.98
CA PRO A 230 -14.11 11.37 22.84
C PRO A 230 -12.61 11.31 22.55
N GLU A 231 -11.81 11.23 23.63
CA GLU A 231 -10.37 10.98 23.60
C GLU A 231 -9.99 9.89 22.60
N ILE A 232 -9.13 10.23 21.63
CA ILE A 232 -8.53 9.26 20.71
C ILE A 232 -7.64 8.35 21.54
N ILE A 233 -8.11 7.13 21.76
CA ILE A 233 -7.40 6.08 22.47
C ILE A 233 -6.10 5.80 21.70
N LYS A 234 -4.97 6.09 22.36
CA LYS A 234 -3.66 5.55 21.96
C LYS A 234 -3.72 4.03 22.10
N SER A 235 -4.10 3.34 21.04
CA SER A 235 -4.19 1.88 21.06
C SER A 235 -2.79 1.29 20.94
N SER A 236 -2.27 0.85 22.09
CA SER A 236 -1.23 -0.19 22.09
C SER A 236 -1.89 -1.48 21.58
N PHE A 237 -1.53 -1.91 20.39
CA PHE A 237 -1.97 -3.19 19.84
C PHE A 237 -1.34 -4.33 20.66
N SER A 238 -2.11 -4.94 21.55
CA SER A 238 -1.76 -6.23 22.16
C SER A 238 -2.43 -7.35 21.37
N VAL A 239 -1.62 -8.14 20.69
CA VAL A 239 -2.05 -9.39 20.05
C VAL A 239 -2.47 -10.39 21.15
N ARG A 240 -3.75 -10.70 21.27
CA ARG A 240 -4.23 -11.83 22.08
C ARG A 240 -3.85 -13.13 21.37
N ARG A 241 -2.84 -13.82 21.91
CA ARG A 241 -2.56 -15.22 21.56
C ARG A 241 -3.78 -16.08 21.95
N LYS A 242 -4.42 -16.73 20.98
CA LYS A 242 -5.30 -17.87 21.26
C LYS A 242 -4.41 -19.02 21.73
N LYS A 243 -4.63 -19.49 22.95
CA LYS A 243 -4.08 -20.77 23.42
C LYS A 243 -4.74 -21.88 22.62
N ALA A 244 -3.90 -22.74 22.04
CA ALA A 244 -4.33 -24.03 21.53
C ALA A 244 -4.62 -24.93 22.73
N GLU A 245 -5.79 -25.52 22.77
CA GLU A 245 -6.09 -26.77 23.48
C GLU A 245 -6.04 -27.91 22.48
#